data_6d208b56fd1b0dbb992474c4840f8300
#
_entry.id   6d208b56fd1b0dbb992474c4840f8300
#
_cell.length_a   1.000
_cell.length_b   1.000
_cell.length_c   1.000
_cell.angle_alpha   90.00
_cell.angle_beta   90.00
_cell.angle_gamma   90.00
#
_symmetry.space_group_name_H-M   'P 1'
#
loop_
_entity.id
_entity.type
_entity.pdbx_description
1 polymer ?
#
loop_
_entity_poly.entity_id
_entity_poly.type
_entity_poly.pdbx_seq_one_letter_code
_entity_poly.pdbx_strand_id
1 'polypeptide(L)'
;MKNTNSKWLKSLLVLSFVFALSSFNTKAQTSDSLYKPEREFKNTIRFNVTNPLIFGGKSLIFGYERILKNNRSFSINIGQAALPNFENGFSDEFREKTVLSQGGFHISGDYRFYLSKLNKYGAPRGVYIGPYYSYNRFSKGQDWQYTDEDSNTKNINSDLSLKIHQVGLELGYQFVFWKRFSVDLILMGPGVASYKVKASAEGNLTDSERELFFEKLNQALKDKFPGYSGTLGENADGEFEKTGAQSTTSIGYRYMINLGYRF
;
A
#
# COMPACT_ATOMS: atom_id res chain seq x y z
N MET A 1 -25.72 -20.08 4.80
CA MET A 1 -26.13 -18.96 3.93
C MET A 1 -24.93 -18.03 3.81
N LYS A 2 -24.27 -18.02 2.65
CA LYS A 2 -23.00 -17.32 2.41
C LYS A 2 -23.22 -15.79 2.28
N ASN A 3 -22.43 -15.05 3.00
CA ASN A 3 -22.47 -13.58 3.10
C ASN A 3 -21.84 -12.92 1.84
N THR A 4 -22.55 -12.96 0.72
CA THR A 4 -22.13 -12.36 -0.57
C THR A 4 -22.35 -10.83 -0.63
N ASN A 5 -23.03 -10.25 0.36
CA ASN A 5 -23.45 -8.85 0.32
C ASN A 5 -22.35 -7.82 0.63
N SER A 6 -21.24 -8.24 1.26
CA SER A 6 -20.19 -7.29 1.67
C SER A 6 -19.30 -6.79 0.50
N LYS A 7 -19.05 -7.63 -0.49
CA LYS A 7 -18.17 -7.26 -1.64
C LYS A 7 -18.89 -6.29 -2.60
N TRP A 8 -20.17 -6.51 -2.84
CA TRP A 8 -20.99 -5.65 -3.70
C TRP A 8 -21.22 -4.25 -3.09
N LEU A 9 -21.40 -4.17 -1.77
CA LEU A 9 -21.56 -2.88 -1.07
C LEU A 9 -20.30 -2.01 -1.16
N LYS A 10 -19.11 -2.62 -1.05
CA LYS A 10 -17.83 -1.90 -1.19
C LYS A 10 -17.60 -1.40 -2.61
N SER A 11 -17.94 -2.20 -3.62
CA SER A 11 -17.83 -1.78 -5.02
C SER A 11 -18.84 -0.68 -5.38
N LEU A 12 -20.06 -0.74 -4.82
CA LEU A 12 -21.09 0.30 -5.01
C LEU A 12 -20.69 1.63 -4.36
N LEU A 13 -20.03 1.60 -3.19
CA LEU A 13 -19.54 2.81 -2.52
C LEU A 13 -18.43 3.49 -3.30
N VAL A 14 -17.50 2.73 -3.90
CA VAL A 14 -16.45 3.29 -4.76
C VAL A 14 -17.05 3.87 -6.04
N LEU A 15 -18.02 3.18 -6.65
CA LEU A 15 -18.67 3.65 -7.87
C LEU A 15 -19.54 4.90 -7.63
N SER A 16 -20.23 4.98 -6.49
CA SER A 16 -21.03 6.16 -6.11
C SER A 16 -20.17 7.38 -5.80
N PHE A 17 -18.97 7.18 -5.24
CA PHE A 17 -18.02 8.26 -5.00
C PHE A 17 -17.45 8.82 -6.31
N VAL A 18 -17.18 7.98 -7.31
CA VAL A 18 -16.74 8.39 -8.65
C VAL A 18 -17.87 9.15 -9.38
N PHE A 19 -19.14 8.72 -9.23
CA PHE A 19 -20.27 9.36 -9.86
C PHE A 19 -20.63 10.72 -9.20
N ALA A 20 -20.46 10.86 -7.89
CA ALA A 20 -20.67 12.13 -7.20
C ALA A 20 -19.65 13.21 -7.62
N LEU A 21 -18.46 12.83 -8.08
CA LEU A 21 -17.44 13.74 -8.61
C LEU A 21 -17.77 14.27 -10.02
N SER A 22 -18.63 13.57 -10.78
CA SER A 22 -19.01 13.97 -12.15
C SER A 22 -20.14 15.02 -12.21
N SER A 23 -20.81 15.31 -11.09
CA SER A 23 -21.98 16.19 -11.03
C SER A 23 -21.67 17.68 -10.77
N PHE A 24 -20.40 18.03 -10.60
CA PHE A 24 -20.01 19.43 -10.45
C PHE A 24 -19.90 20.13 -11.80
N ASN A 25 -21.01 20.64 -12.31
CA ASN A 25 -21.03 21.63 -13.39
C ASN A 25 -20.37 22.93 -12.87
N THR A 26 -19.08 23.06 -13.05
CA THR A 26 -18.38 24.33 -12.84
C THR A 26 -18.68 25.24 -14.01
N LYS A 27 -19.60 26.15 -13.84
CA LYS A 27 -19.73 27.34 -14.74
C LYS A 27 -18.37 28.08 -14.68
N ALA A 28 -17.67 28.09 -15.82
CA ALA A 28 -16.50 28.92 -15.98
C ALA A 28 -16.93 30.39 -15.94
N GLN A 29 -16.71 31.05 -14.83
CA GLN A 29 -16.76 32.52 -14.78
C GLN A 29 -15.46 33.02 -15.43
N THR A 30 -15.62 33.57 -16.64
CA THR A 30 -14.65 34.48 -17.23
C THR A 30 -14.72 35.80 -16.46
N SER A 31 -13.80 36.01 -15.54
CA SER A 31 -13.54 37.35 -15.01
C SER A 31 -12.11 37.71 -15.36
N ASP A 32 -11.96 38.64 -16.27
CA ASP A 32 -10.76 39.46 -16.40
C ASP A 32 -10.59 40.27 -15.12
N SER A 33 -9.98 39.66 -14.11
CA SER A 33 -9.56 40.40 -12.93
C SER A 33 -8.05 40.50 -12.95
N LEU A 34 -7.56 41.72 -12.90
CA LEU A 34 -6.17 42.11 -12.64
C LEU A 34 -5.53 41.12 -11.66
N TYR A 35 -4.61 40.32 -12.17
CA TYR A 35 -3.94 39.26 -11.43
C TYR A 35 -3.12 39.87 -10.29
N LYS A 36 -3.71 39.99 -9.11
CA LYS A 36 -2.93 40.12 -7.88
C LYS A 36 -2.20 38.80 -7.68
N PRO A 37 -0.87 38.76 -7.56
CA PRO A 37 -0.15 37.54 -7.25
C PRO A 37 -0.70 37.00 -5.92
N GLU A 38 -1.50 35.94 -6.00
CA GLU A 38 -1.99 35.25 -4.83
C GLU A 38 -0.79 34.73 -4.02
N ARG A 39 -0.91 34.82 -2.70
CA ARG A 39 0.05 34.17 -1.79
C ARG A 39 0.20 32.73 -2.21
N GLU A 40 1.31 32.38 -2.87
CA GLU A 40 1.58 31.03 -3.30
C GLU A 40 1.91 30.16 -2.10
N PHE A 41 0.97 29.31 -1.70
CA PHE A 41 1.22 28.27 -0.72
C PHE A 41 2.08 27.19 -1.37
N LYS A 42 3.36 27.14 -0.99
CA LYS A 42 4.35 26.24 -1.63
C LYS A 42 4.52 24.91 -0.90
N ASN A 43 3.99 24.81 0.30
CA ASN A 43 4.14 23.64 1.16
C ASN A 43 2.79 22.97 1.35
N THR A 44 2.79 21.65 1.45
CA THR A 44 1.59 20.87 1.73
C THR A 44 1.95 19.75 2.70
N ILE A 45 1.28 19.70 3.84
CA ILE A 45 1.28 18.51 4.70
C ILE A 45 0.17 17.60 4.18
N ARG A 46 0.45 16.29 4.08
CA ARG A 46 -0.47 15.30 3.52
C ARG A 46 -0.67 14.14 4.47
N PHE A 47 -1.86 13.56 4.40
CA PHE A 47 -2.20 12.31 5.05
C PHE A 47 -2.63 11.29 3.98
N ASN A 48 -2.03 10.10 4.02
CA ASN A 48 -2.38 9.02 3.13
C ASN A 48 -3.61 8.29 3.65
N VAL A 49 -4.70 8.32 2.89
CA VAL A 49 -5.97 7.68 3.24
C VAL A 49 -6.02 6.22 2.79
N THR A 50 -5.30 5.89 1.72
CA THR A 50 -5.30 4.55 1.13
C THR A 50 -4.77 3.50 2.11
N ASN A 51 -3.68 3.82 2.80
CA ASN A 51 -3.03 2.88 3.70
C ASN A 51 -3.92 2.40 4.86
N PRO A 52 -4.55 3.27 5.66
CA PRO A 52 -5.46 2.81 6.72
C PRO A 52 -6.69 2.08 6.18
N LEU A 53 -7.15 2.39 4.97
CA LEU A 53 -8.29 1.70 4.36
C LEU A 53 -7.94 0.27 3.90
N ILE A 54 -6.71 0.05 3.41
CA ILE A 54 -6.27 -1.26 2.88
C ILE A 54 -5.63 -2.12 3.97
N PHE A 55 -4.75 -1.53 4.78
CA PHE A 55 -3.91 -2.23 5.76
C PHE A 55 -4.40 -2.06 7.21
N GLY A 56 -5.54 -1.37 7.41
CA GLY A 56 -6.13 -1.11 8.71
C GLY A 56 -5.57 0.12 9.43
N GLY A 57 -6.25 0.54 10.49
CA GLY A 57 -5.98 1.79 11.22
C GLY A 57 -4.59 1.92 11.87
N LYS A 58 -3.80 0.84 11.89
CA LYS A 58 -2.40 0.89 12.35
C LYS A 58 -1.42 1.39 11.27
N SER A 59 -1.87 1.57 10.02
CA SER A 59 -1.06 2.07 8.91
C SER A 59 -1.29 3.57 8.71
N LEU A 60 -0.51 4.39 9.37
CA LEU A 60 -0.61 5.85 9.34
C LEU A 60 0.62 6.44 8.65
N ILE A 61 0.42 7.04 7.48
CA ILE A 61 1.48 7.66 6.69
C ILE A 61 1.16 9.13 6.48
N PHE A 62 2.11 9.97 6.82
CA PHE A 62 2.08 11.41 6.58
C PHE A 62 3.09 11.79 5.52
N GLY A 63 2.79 12.85 4.79
CA GLY A 63 3.64 13.35 3.73
C GLY A 63 3.84 14.84 3.80
N TYR A 64 4.90 15.28 3.13
CA TYR A 64 5.18 16.67 2.88
C TYR A 64 5.49 16.86 1.39
N GLU A 65 4.89 17.86 0.78
CA GLU A 65 5.16 18.26 -0.60
C GLU A 65 5.63 19.72 -0.65
N ARG A 66 6.68 19.96 -1.43
CA ARG A 66 7.19 21.29 -1.72
C ARG A 66 7.10 21.58 -3.20
N ILE A 67 6.41 22.68 -3.54
CA ILE A 67 6.32 23.18 -4.91
C ILE A 67 7.59 23.96 -5.25
N LEU A 68 8.18 23.59 -6.38
CA LEU A 68 9.35 24.20 -6.96
C LEU A 68 8.97 25.14 -8.12
N LYS A 69 9.96 25.81 -8.71
CA LYS A 69 9.77 26.57 -9.94
C LYS A 69 9.45 25.63 -11.11
N ASN A 70 8.91 26.18 -12.20
CA ASN A 70 8.68 25.49 -13.47
C ASN A 70 7.71 24.29 -13.36
N ASN A 71 6.59 24.45 -12.63
CA ASN A 71 5.56 23.41 -12.49
C ASN A 71 6.09 22.04 -12.01
N ARG A 72 6.95 22.07 -11.02
CA ARG A 72 7.54 20.88 -10.40
C ARG A 72 7.25 20.85 -8.91
N SER A 73 7.23 19.66 -8.33
CA SER A 73 7.29 19.49 -6.89
C SER A 73 8.09 18.25 -6.53
N PHE A 74 8.51 18.18 -5.28
CA PHE A 74 8.96 16.93 -4.68
C PHE A 74 8.12 16.62 -3.47
N SER A 75 7.98 15.34 -3.16
CA SER A 75 7.32 14.91 -1.94
C SER A 75 8.07 13.82 -1.21
N ILE A 76 7.88 13.79 0.10
CA ILE A 76 8.37 12.73 0.98
C ILE A 76 7.19 12.27 1.82
N ASN A 77 7.04 10.95 1.98
CA ASN A 77 6.03 10.35 2.85
C ASN A 77 6.73 9.40 3.81
N ILE A 78 6.32 9.43 5.07
CA ILE A 78 6.88 8.61 6.15
C ILE A 78 5.78 8.20 7.11
N GLY A 79 5.87 7.01 7.65
CA GLY A 79 4.90 6.57 8.64
C GLY A 79 5.01 5.12 9.03
N GLN A 80 4.08 4.72 9.86
CA GLN A 80 3.89 3.34 10.25
C GLN A 80 3.09 2.63 9.15
N ALA A 81 3.52 1.43 8.78
CA ALA A 81 2.80 0.54 7.90
C ALA A 81 2.58 -0.80 8.63
N ALA A 82 1.43 -1.42 8.45
CA ALA A 82 1.13 -2.71 9.04
C ALA A 82 0.89 -3.74 7.94
N LEU A 83 1.27 -5.00 8.18
CA LEU A 83 0.86 -6.09 7.30
C LEU A 83 -0.67 -6.27 7.39
N PRO A 84 -1.33 -6.51 6.26
CA PRO A 84 -2.74 -6.87 6.27
C PRO A 84 -2.95 -8.18 7.05
N ASN A 85 -4.14 -8.36 7.61
CA ASN A 85 -4.49 -9.63 8.21
C ASN A 85 -4.55 -10.73 7.14
N PHE A 86 -4.01 -11.90 7.47
CA PHE A 86 -3.98 -13.07 6.59
C PHE A 86 -5.15 -14.03 6.84
N GLU A 87 -6.04 -13.72 7.77
CA GLU A 87 -7.16 -14.59 8.20
C GLU A 87 -7.97 -15.21 7.04
N ASN A 88 -8.08 -14.47 5.91
CA ASN A 88 -8.82 -14.95 4.73
C ASN A 88 -7.94 -15.75 3.74
N GLY A 89 -6.68 -15.98 4.04
CA GLY A 89 -5.72 -16.65 3.14
C GLY A 89 -5.18 -17.97 3.68
N PHE A 90 -5.43 -18.27 4.95
CA PHE A 90 -5.11 -19.57 5.54
C PHE A 90 -6.30 -20.53 5.47
N SER A 91 -6.02 -21.83 5.43
CA SER A 91 -7.05 -22.88 5.42
C SER A 91 -7.71 -23.03 6.81
N ASP A 92 -8.81 -23.77 6.86
CA ASP A 92 -9.50 -24.08 8.12
C ASP A 92 -8.59 -24.86 9.11
N GLU A 93 -7.53 -25.48 8.63
CA GLU A 93 -6.53 -26.22 9.40
C GLU A 93 -5.63 -25.31 10.24
N PHE A 94 -5.31 -24.09 9.75
CA PHE A 94 -4.47 -23.11 10.43
C PHE A 94 -5.30 -21.93 10.92
N ARG A 95 -5.51 -21.84 12.22
CA ARG A 95 -6.24 -20.75 12.85
C ARG A 95 -5.31 -19.81 13.60
N GLU A 96 -5.32 -18.53 13.25
CA GLU A 96 -4.62 -17.50 14.02
C GLU A 96 -5.27 -17.37 15.42
N LYS A 97 -4.47 -17.56 16.47
CA LYS A 97 -4.90 -17.39 17.87
C LYS A 97 -4.65 -15.98 18.35
N THR A 98 -3.41 -15.53 18.22
CA THR A 98 -2.96 -14.27 18.80
C THR A 98 -1.89 -13.64 17.94
N VAL A 99 -2.00 -12.33 17.71
CA VAL A 99 -0.92 -11.53 17.17
C VAL A 99 -0.02 -11.10 18.32
N LEU A 100 1.18 -11.63 18.39
CA LEU A 100 2.16 -11.35 19.44
C LEU A 100 2.84 -10.00 19.22
N SER A 101 3.17 -9.70 17.97
CA SER A 101 3.81 -8.46 17.58
C SER A 101 3.39 -8.05 16.18
N GLN A 102 3.23 -6.76 15.94
CA GLN A 102 2.98 -6.22 14.61
C GLN A 102 3.64 -4.87 14.49
N GLY A 103 4.50 -4.72 13.50
CA GLY A 103 5.19 -3.47 13.23
C GLY A 103 5.48 -3.29 11.76
N GLY A 104 5.83 -2.07 11.41
CA GLY A 104 6.29 -1.77 10.06
C GLY A 104 6.54 -0.28 9.89
N PHE A 105 7.28 0.00 8.83
CA PHE A 105 7.74 1.34 8.50
C PHE A 105 7.62 1.57 7.00
N HIS A 106 7.16 2.75 6.63
CA HIS A 106 7.10 3.22 5.26
C HIS A 106 7.88 4.51 5.09
N ILE A 107 8.68 4.59 4.04
CA ILE A 107 9.22 5.83 3.53
C ILE A 107 9.15 5.83 2.01
N SER A 108 8.72 6.94 1.43
CA SER A 108 8.75 7.10 -0.02
C SER A 108 9.02 8.54 -0.40
N GLY A 109 9.53 8.74 -1.61
CA GLY A 109 9.71 10.04 -2.22
C GLY A 109 9.37 10.00 -3.69
N ASP A 110 8.91 11.13 -4.19
CA ASP A 110 8.61 11.33 -5.61
C ASP A 110 8.99 12.75 -6.06
N TYR A 111 9.29 12.86 -7.35
CA TYR A 111 9.54 14.14 -7.99
C TYR A 111 8.55 14.30 -9.15
N ARG A 112 7.77 15.37 -9.15
CA ARG A 112 6.61 15.55 -10.01
C ARG A 112 6.82 16.65 -11.05
N PHE A 113 6.41 16.35 -12.26
CA PHE A 113 6.34 17.27 -13.39
C PHE A 113 4.87 17.50 -13.74
N TYR A 114 4.33 18.66 -13.39
CA TYR A 114 2.95 19.02 -13.74
C TYR A 114 2.90 19.42 -15.22
N LEU A 115 2.02 18.76 -15.96
CA LEU A 115 1.92 18.86 -17.42
C LEU A 115 1.19 20.15 -17.82
N SER A 116 1.93 21.25 -17.98
CA SER A 116 1.36 22.58 -18.22
C SER A 116 0.47 22.68 -19.47
N LYS A 117 0.75 21.87 -20.50
CA LYS A 117 -0.09 21.80 -21.71
C LYS A 117 -1.47 21.17 -21.48
N LEU A 118 -1.61 20.30 -20.46
CA LEU A 118 -2.87 19.62 -20.10
C LEU A 118 -3.57 20.30 -18.92
N ASN A 119 -2.85 21.11 -18.17
CA ASN A 119 -3.36 21.73 -16.96
C ASN A 119 -3.75 23.20 -17.21
N LYS A 120 -4.96 23.55 -16.83
CA LYS A 120 -5.43 24.94 -16.84
C LYS A 120 -4.71 25.81 -15.79
N TYR A 121 -4.20 25.20 -14.72
CA TYR A 121 -3.58 25.86 -13.58
C TYR A 121 -2.14 25.40 -13.39
N GLY A 122 -1.31 26.21 -12.76
CA GLY A 122 0.04 25.84 -12.36
C GLY A 122 0.07 24.84 -11.20
N ALA A 123 1.26 24.28 -10.96
CA ALA A 123 1.47 23.36 -9.83
C ALA A 123 0.99 23.96 -8.50
N PRO A 124 0.42 23.15 -7.61
CA PRO A 124 0.29 21.69 -7.66
C PRO A 124 -1.06 21.20 -8.20
N ARG A 125 -1.73 21.94 -9.05
CA ARG A 125 -3.07 21.59 -9.53
C ARG A 125 -3.01 20.97 -10.92
N GLY A 126 -3.59 19.76 -11.06
CA GLY A 126 -3.74 19.08 -12.34
C GLY A 126 -2.96 17.78 -12.47
N VAL A 127 -2.81 17.33 -13.71
CA VAL A 127 -2.10 16.08 -14.07
C VAL A 127 -0.61 16.26 -13.89
N TYR A 128 0.02 15.26 -13.34
CA TYR A 128 1.47 15.18 -13.22
C TYR A 128 1.98 13.77 -13.51
N ILE A 129 3.25 13.69 -13.86
CA ILE A 129 4.02 12.45 -13.97
C ILE A 129 5.33 12.62 -13.20
N GLY A 130 5.93 11.52 -12.76
CA GLY A 130 7.23 11.60 -12.13
C GLY A 130 7.80 10.27 -11.66
N PRO A 131 9.12 10.22 -11.43
CA PRO A 131 9.75 9.09 -10.80
C PRO A 131 9.40 9.05 -9.31
N TYR A 132 9.32 7.84 -8.77
CA TYR A 132 9.17 7.60 -7.36
C TYR A 132 10.06 6.46 -6.86
N TYR A 133 10.35 6.49 -5.57
CA TYR A 133 10.94 5.39 -4.83
C TYR A 133 10.14 5.18 -3.55
N SER A 134 9.95 3.92 -3.15
CA SER A 134 9.36 3.57 -1.87
C SER A 134 10.08 2.40 -1.22
N TYR A 135 10.17 2.47 0.10
CA TYR A 135 10.64 1.40 0.95
C TYR A 135 9.59 1.08 2.00
N ASN A 136 9.25 -0.19 2.10
CA ASN A 136 8.36 -0.71 3.13
C ASN A 136 9.08 -1.84 3.89
N ARG A 137 8.96 -1.82 5.19
CA ARG A 137 9.36 -2.91 6.06
C ARG A 137 8.17 -3.29 6.93
N PHE A 138 7.89 -4.58 7.00
CA PHE A 138 6.82 -5.14 7.83
C PHE A 138 7.40 -6.25 8.69
N SER A 139 6.84 -6.41 9.89
CA SER A 139 7.11 -7.54 10.79
C SER A 139 5.82 -7.95 11.47
N LYS A 140 5.60 -9.25 11.62
CA LYS A 140 4.44 -9.79 12.31
C LYS A 140 4.83 -11.10 12.99
N GLY A 141 4.65 -11.16 14.31
CA GLY A 141 4.74 -12.38 15.10
C GLY A 141 3.35 -12.87 15.46
N GLN A 142 3.08 -14.15 15.29
CA GLN A 142 1.75 -14.73 15.46
C GLN A 142 1.81 -16.13 16.07
N ASP A 143 0.85 -16.43 16.94
CA ASP A 143 0.56 -17.79 17.37
C ASP A 143 -0.58 -18.36 16.53
N TRP A 144 -0.38 -19.57 16.06
CA TRP A 144 -1.35 -20.33 15.29
C TRP A 144 -1.72 -21.62 16.02
N GLN A 145 -2.90 -22.11 15.73
CA GLN A 145 -3.33 -23.46 16.04
C GLN A 145 -3.48 -24.22 14.72
N TYR A 146 -2.75 -25.29 14.60
CA TYR A 146 -2.92 -26.29 13.54
C TYR A 146 -3.77 -27.43 14.07
N THR A 147 -4.73 -27.88 13.28
CA THR A 147 -5.57 -29.05 13.57
C THR A 147 -5.40 -30.03 12.43
N ASP A 148 -4.92 -31.24 12.74
CA ASP A 148 -4.75 -32.30 11.75
C ASP A 148 -6.08 -33.01 11.44
N GLU A 149 -6.06 -33.96 10.50
CA GLU A 149 -7.25 -34.74 10.10
C GLU A 149 -7.82 -35.59 11.24
N ASP A 150 -6.99 -35.98 12.19
CA ASP A 150 -7.38 -36.74 13.39
C ASP A 150 -7.87 -35.86 14.53
N SER A 151 -8.04 -34.56 14.28
CA SER A 151 -8.46 -33.55 15.28
C SER A 151 -7.44 -33.28 16.40
N ASN A 152 -6.18 -33.69 16.23
CA ASN A 152 -5.12 -33.30 17.16
C ASN A 152 -4.72 -31.84 16.90
N THR A 153 -4.48 -31.09 17.97
CA THR A 153 -4.13 -29.69 17.88
C THR A 153 -2.69 -29.43 18.26
N LYS A 154 -1.96 -28.66 17.45
CA LYS A 154 -0.60 -28.22 17.70
C LYS A 154 -0.53 -26.68 17.69
N ASN A 155 0.31 -26.11 18.53
CA ASN A 155 0.57 -24.68 18.53
C ASN A 155 1.81 -24.38 17.71
N ILE A 156 1.74 -23.30 16.89
CA ILE A 156 2.81 -22.84 16.04
C ILE A 156 3.07 -21.38 16.37
N ASN A 157 4.33 -21.04 16.62
CA ASN A 157 4.78 -19.66 16.72
C ASN A 157 5.47 -19.29 15.40
N SER A 158 5.02 -18.23 14.75
CA SER A 158 5.59 -17.79 13.48
C SER A 158 6.02 -16.33 13.54
N ASP A 159 7.17 -16.04 12.96
CA ASP A 159 7.64 -14.68 12.71
C ASP A 159 7.78 -14.46 11.21
N LEU A 160 7.20 -13.37 10.73
CA LEU A 160 7.25 -12.92 9.34
C LEU A 160 7.90 -11.55 9.26
N SER A 161 8.91 -11.40 8.41
CA SER A 161 9.52 -10.12 8.05
C SER A 161 9.52 -9.95 6.53
N LEU A 162 8.93 -8.85 6.06
CA LEU A 162 8.86 -8.51 4.64
C LEU A 162 9.47 -7.12 4.41
N LYS A 163 10.42 -7.03 3.49
CA LYS A 163 10.99 -5.77 3.02
C LYS A 163 10.72 -5.63 1.53
N ILE A 164 10.24 -4.45 1.13
CA ILE A 164 9.89 -4.14 -0.26
C ILE A 164 10.58 -2.84 -0.64
N HIS A 165 11.41 -2.87 -1.67
CA HIS A 165 11.95 -1.70 -2.35
C HIS A 165 11.26 -1.59 -3.70
N GLN A 166 10.80 -0.40 -4.05
CA GLN A 166 10.12 -0.18 -5.32
C GLN A 166 10.57 1.13 -5.93
N VAL A 167 10.89 1.11 -7.22
CA VAL A 167 11.21 2.28 -8.04
C VAL A 167 10.35 2.24 -9.28
N GLY A 168 9.84 3.40 -9.71
CA GLY A 168 8.97 3.46 -10.87
C GLY A 168 8.63 4.87 -11.31
N LEU A 169 7.65 4.94 -12.20
CA LEU A 169 7.06 6.19 -12.68
C LEU A 169 5.60 6.24 -12.25
N GLU A 170 5.16 7.39 -11.80
CA GLU A 170 3.77 7.59 -11.42
C GLU A 170 3.08 8.61 -12.31
N LEU A 171 1.78 8.40 -12.52
CA LEU A 171 0.83 9.32 -13.10
C LEU A 171 -0.22 9.65 -12.06
N GLY A 172 -0.45 10.93 -11.81
CA GLY A 172 -1.44 11.35 -10.84
C GLY A 172 -2.16 12.63 -11.24
N TYR A 173 -3.16 12.96 -10.42
CA TYR A 173 -3.91 14.20 -10.53
C TYR A 173 -4.11 14.81 -9.14
N GLN A 174 -3.75 16.08 -8.99
CA GLN A 174 -3.94 16.81 -7.75
C GLN A 174 -5.03 17.88 -7.91
N PHE A 175 -6.06 17.78 -7.07
CA PHE A 175 -7.08 18.79 -6.91
C PHE A 175 -6.68 19.77 -5.82
N VAL A 176 -7.03 21.04 -5.98
CA VAL A 176 -6.87 22.06 -4.96
C VAL A 176 -8.21 22.78 -4.76
N PHE A 177 -8.71 22.76 -3.53
CA PHE A 177 -9.96 23.39 -3.12
C PHE A 177 -9.66 24.54 -2.16
N TRP A 178 -10.41 25.63 -2.30
CA TRP A 178 -10.30 26.81 -1.42
C TRP A 178 -8.84 27.25 -1.16
N LYS A 179 -7.97 27.07 -2.18
CA LYS A 179 -6.53 27.40 -2.16
C LYS A 179 -5.68 26.62 -1.16
N ARG A 180 -6.26 26.00 -0.13
CA ARG A 180 -5.56 25.36 0.98
C ARG A 180 -5.70 23.85 1.04
N PHE A 181 -6.84 23.31 0.65
CA PHE A 181 -7.06 21.85 0.71
C PHE A 181 -6.68 21.20 -0.61
N SER A 182 -6.02 20.08 -0.54
CA SER A 182 -5.68 19.28 -1.72
C SER A 182 -6.13 17.83 -1.55
N VAL A 183 -6.54 17.25 -2.67
CA VAL A 183 -6.74 15.80 -2.82
C VAL A 183 -5.82 15.37 -3.94
N ASP A 184 -4.87 14.52 -3.61
CA ASP A 184 -3.86 14.02 -4.54
C ASP A 184 -4.13 12.54 -4.82
N LEU A 185 -4.36 12.22 -6.07
CA LEU A 185 -4.65 10.88 -6.57
C LEU A 185 -3.46 10.40 -7.39
N ILE A 186 -2.69 9.46 -6.86
CA ILE A 186 -1.76 8.68 -7.66
C ILE A 186 -2.57 7.56 -8.30
N LEU A 187 -2.86 7.70 -9.60
CA LEU A 187 -3.76 6.81 -10.35
C LEU A 187 -3.05 5.54 -10.81
N MET A 188 -1.80 5.69 -11.22
CA MET A 188 -0.96 4.62 -11.72
C MET A 188 0.49 4.89 -11.33
N GLY A 189 1.16 3.88 -10.82
CA GLY A 189 2.58 3.94 -10.50
C GLY A 189 3.26 2.61 -10.82
N PRO A 190 3.39 2.24 -12.12
CA PRO A 190 4.13 1.04 -12.49
C PRO A 190 5.61 1.21 -12.13
N GLY A 191 6.22 0.09 -11.74
CA GLY A 191 7.62 0.09 -11.34
C GLY A 191 8.17 -1.31 -11.18
N VAL A 192 9.42 -1.37 -10.77
CA VAL A 192 10.10 -2.61 -10.39
C VAL A 192 10.16 -2.67 -8.87
N ALA A 193 9.74 -3.78 -8.30
CA ALA A 193 9.75 -4.03 -6.87
C ALA A 193 10.66 -5.22 -6.54
N SER A 194 11.50 -5.05 -5.52
CA SER A 194 12.31 -6.10 -4.93
C SER A 194 11.73 -6.47 -3.58
N TYR A 195 11.39 -7.71 -3.41
CA TYR A 195 10.81 -8.29 -2.20
C TYR A 195 11.85 -9.14 -1.49
N LYS A 196 12.01 -8.96 -0.18
CA LYS A 196 12.80 -9.83 0.67
C LYS A 196 11.94 -10.28 1.83
N VAL A 197 11.61 -11.57 1.83
CA VAL A 197 10.77 -12.21 2.85
C VAL A 197 11.65 -13.11 3.71
N LYS A 198 11.40 -13.10 5.00
CA LYS A 198 11.93 -14.07 5.96
C LYS A 198 10.74 -14.51 6.81
N ALA A 199 10.59 -15.81 6.96
CA ALA A 199 9.57 -16.40 7.81
C ALA A 199 10.17 -17.54 8.62
N SER A 200 9.68 -17.71 9.85
CA SER A 200 9.96 -18.87 10.69
C SER A 200 8.66 -19.46 11.18
N ALA A 201 8.65 -20.77 11.39
CA ALA A 201 7.55 -21.50 12.02
C ALA A 201 8.17 -22.47 13.05
N GLU A 202 7.94 -22.14 14.31
CA GLU A 202 8.41 -22.93 15.45
C GLU A 202 7.22 -23.66 16.08
N GLY A 203 7.41 -24.95 16.42
CA GLY A 203 6.38 -25.81 16.99
C GLY A 203 6.65 -27.26 16.68
N ASN A 204 5.81 -28.14 17.21
CA ASN A 204 5.95 -29.58 17.05
C ASN A 204 5.27 -30.07 15.74
N LEU A 205 5.74 -29.50 14.61
CA LEU A 205 5.28 -29.82 13.27
C LEU A 205 6.14 -30.90 12.65
N THR A 206 5.53 -31.81 11.91
CA THR A 206 6.21 -32.67 10.95
C THR A 206 6.70 -31.83 9.75
N ASP A 207 7.59 -32.40 8.95
CA ASP A 207 8.09 -31.68 7.76
C ASP A 207 6.96 -31.38 6.76
N SER A 208 6.04 -32.31 6.55
CA SER A 208 4.88 -32.13 5.68
C SER A 208 3.94 -31.01 6.18
N GLU A 209 3.67 -30.93 7.49
CA GLU A 209 2.83 -29.89 8.08
C GLU A 209 3.50 -28.52 7.98
N ARG A 210 4.82 -28.48 8.11
CA ARG A 210 5.62 -27.25 7.93
C ARG A 210 5.60 -26.78 6.49
N GLU A 211 5.76 -27.70 5.54
CA GLU A 211 5.63 -27.42 4.12
C GLU A 211 4.27 -26.82 3.80
N LEU A 212 3.20 -27.44 4.27
CA LEU A 212 1.83 -26.93 4.11
C LEU A 212 1.66 -25.51 4.69
N PHE A 213 2.23 -25.24 5.87
CA PHE A 213 2.20 -23.90 6.46
C PHE A 213 2.88 -22.85 5.56
N PHE A 214 4.07 -23.13 5.04
CA PHE A 214 4.81 -22.22 4.15
C PHE A 214 4.13 -22.09 2.80
N GLU A 215 3.49 -23.12 2.27
CA GLU A 215 2.66 -23.05 1.05
C GLU A 215 1.49 -22.07 1.24
N LYS A 216 0.73 -22.20 2.34
CA LYS A 216 -0.36 -21.29 2.66
C LYS A 216 0.13 -19.85 2.88
N LEU A 217 1.27 -19.69 3.55
CA LEU A 217 1.88 -18.36 3.74
C LEU A 217 2.30 -17.74 2.40
N ASN A 218 2.90 -18.52 1.50
CA ASN A 218 3.26 -18.07 0.15
C ASN A 218 2.02 -17.63 -0.63
N GLN A 219 0.93 -18.41 -0.58
CA GLN A 219 -0.31 -18.06 -1.24
C GLN A 219 -0.89 -16.75 -0.67
N ALA A 220 -0.93 -16.60 0.66
CA ALA A 220 -1.40 -15.40 1.31
C ALA A 220 -0.55 -14.16 0.96
N LEU A 221 0.76 -14.32 0.82
CA LEU A 221 1.67 -13.25 0.37
C LEU A 221 1.41 -12.86 -1.08
N LYS A 222 1.22 -13.82 -1.99
CA LYS A 222 0.89 -13.57 -3.40
C LYS A 222 -0.44 -12.84 -3.55
N ASP A 223 -1.45 -13.21 -2.78
CA ASP A 223 -2.77 -12.59 -2.79
C ASP A 223 -2.75 -11.13 -2.30
N LYS A 224 -1.92 -10.84 -1.29
CA LYS A 224 -1.80 -9.48 -0.73
C LYS A 224 -0.80 -8.59 -1.46
N PHE A 225 0.21 -9.20 -2.07
CA PHE A 225 1.29 -8.53 -2.80
C PHE A 225 1.40 -9.13 -4.21
N PRO A 226 0.58 -8.69 -5.18
CA PRO A 226 0.51 -9.29 -6.53
C PRO A 226 1.83 -9.32 -7.29
N GLY A 227 2.81 -8.50 -6.89
CA GLY A 227 4.16 -8.53 -7.45
C GLY A 227 5.09 -9.57 -6.81
N TYR A 228 4.68 -10.22 -5.73
CA TYR A 228 5.50 -11.23 -5.07
C TYR A 228 5.37 -12.58 -5.79
N SER A 229 6.48 -13.14 -6.25
CA SER A 229 6.55 -14.44 -6.94
C SER A 229 7.50 -15.43 -6.25
N GLY A 230 7.91 -15.13 -5.02
CA GLY A 230 8.81 -15.99 -4.25
C GLY A 230 8.14 -17.28 -3.76
N THR A 231 8.96 -18.22 -3.32
CA THR A 231 8.55 -19.46 -2.64
C THR A 231 9.35 -19.56 -1.34
N LEU A 232 8.66 -19.62 -0.20
CA LEU A 232 9.26 -19.86 1.12
C LEU A 232 9.29 -21.35 1.41
N GLY A 233 10.21 -21.79 2.24
CA GLY A 233 10.29 -23.16 2.74
C GLY A 233 11.20 -24.10 1.94
N GLU A 234 11.62 -23.76 0.73
CA GLU A 234 12.63 -24.51 -0.03
C GLU A 234 14.00 -23.85 0.08
N ASN A 235 14.98 -24.56 0.56
CA ASN A 235 16.39 -24.22 0.42
C ASN A 235 16.92 -24.76 -0.92
N ALA A 236 18.06 -24.22 -1.37
CA ALA A 236 18.74 -24.65 -2.60
C ALA A 236 19.07 -26.15 -2.63
N ASP A 237 19.07 -26.80 -1.48
CA ASP A 237 19.37 -28.22 -1.30
C ASP A 237 18.12 -29.09 -1.07
N GLY A 238 16.90 -28.53 -1.15
CA GLY A 238 15.65 -29.28 -0.96
C GLY A 238 15.33 -29.64 0.49
N GLU A 239 16.07 -29.11 1.46
CA GLU A 239 15.79 -29.30 2.89
C GLU A 239 14.88 -28.18 3.42
N PHE A 240 13.83 -28.56 4.18
CA PHE A 240 12.94 -27.61 4.85
C PHE A 240 13.58 -27.14 6.16
N GLU A 241 14.11 -25.93 6.17
CA GLU A 241 14.53 -25.30 7.41
C GLU A 241 13.34 -24.70 8.17
N LYS A 242 13.48 -24.61 9.51
CA LYS A 242 12.53 -23.88 10.38
C LYS A 242 12.37 -22.42 9.98
N THR A 243 13.28 -21.89 9.17
CA THR A 243 13.32 -20.50 8.70
C THR A 243 13.51 -20.45 7.20
N GLY A 244 12.55 -19.88 6.48
CA GLY A 244 12.66 -19.61 5.04
C GLY A 244 13.05 -18.17 4.77
N ALA A 245 13.93 -17.92 3.79
CA ALA A 245 14.28 -16.60 3.31
C ALA A 245 14.27 -16.55 1.78
N GLN A 246 13.51 -15.63 1.19
CA GLN A 246 13.41 -15.48 -0.25
C GLN A 246 13.59 -14.04 -0.68
N SER A 247 14.27 -13.83 -1.81
CA SER A 247 14.36 -12.52 -2.48
C SER A 247 13.91 -12.67 -3.92
N THR A 248 12.98 -11.79 -4.33
CA THR A 248 12.48 -11.78 -5.72
C THR A 248 12.31 -10.35 -6.22
N THR A 249 12.39 -10.17 -7.52
CA THR A 249 12.16 -8.89 -8.20
C THR A 249 11.04 -9.06 -9.20
N SER A 250 10.08 -8.15 -9.17
CA SER A 250 8.87 -8.25 -9.98
C SER A 250 8.31 -6.86 -10.31
N ILE A 251 7.23 -6.84 -11.10
CA ILE A 251 6.49 -5.61 -11.39
C ILE A 251 5.75 -5.17 -10.14
N GLY A 252 5.96 -3.93 -9.73
CA GLY A 252 5.24 -3.29 -8.64
C GLY A 252 4.26 -2.24 -9.14
N TYR A 253 3.22 -2.00 -8.36
CA TYR A 253 2.24 -0.94 -8.63
C TYR A 253 2.10 -0.04 -7.41
N ARG A 254 1.91 1.25 -7.68
CA ARG A 254 1.62 2.24 -6.65
C ARG A 254 0.33 2.98 -7.01
N TYR A 255 -0.59 3.05 -6.07
CA TYR A 255 -1.76 3.91 -6.12
C TYR A 255 -2.00 4.48 -4.73
N MET A 256 -2.33 5.75 -4.65
CA MET A 256 -2.48 6.44 -3.36
C MET A 256 -3.50 7.55 -3.47
N ILE A 257 -4.22 7.77 -2.39
CA ILE A 257 -5.06 8.94 -2.17
C ILE A 257 -4.53 9.68 -0.96
N ASN A 258 -4.13 10.93 -1.15
CA ASN A 258 -3.64 11.77 -0.06
C ASN A 258 -4.55 12.99 0.09
N LEU A 259 -4.88 13.31 1.33
CA LEU A 259 -5.51 14.57 1.70
C LEU A 259 -4.45 15.52 2.22
N GLY A 260 -4.46 16.77 1.77
CA GLY A 260 -3.43 17.73 2.10
C GLY A 260 -3.94 19.08 2.53
N TYR A 261 -3.12 19.75 3.34
CA TYR A 261 -3.30 21.16 3.72
C TYR A 261 -2.09 21.96 3.30
N ARG A 262 -2.34 23.03 2.53
CA ARG A 262 -1.33 23.90 1.93
C ARG A 262 -1.09 25.16 2.78
N PHE A 263 0.17 25.54 2.92
CA PHE A 263 0.61 26.71 3.68
C PHE A 263 1.85 27.38 3.11
#